data_cdb7ce052647434da49004b2df27a583
#
_entry.id   cdb7ce052647434da49004b2df27a583
#
_cell.length_a   1.000
_cell.length_b   1.000
_cell.length_c   1.000
_cell.angle_alpha   90.00
_cell.angle_beta   90.00
_cell.angle_gamma   90.00
#
_symmetry.space_group_name_H-M   'P 1'
#
loop_
_entity.id
_entity.type
_entity.pdbx_description
1 polymer ?
#
loop_
_entity_poly.entity_id
_entity_poly.type
_entity_poly.pdbx_seq_one_letter_code
_entity_poly.pdbx_strand_id
1 'polypeptide(L)'
;MKVINDAIHGQFKLDGVTKDLLSTPEMNKLSHIKQLGLAHLVFPGAHHTRFEHSLGASHIAGRMAESLSMDDLDKDTLQVAAMLHDVGHGPYSHTLEHILSDRGGLDHMEVTKGIILGEYDVIVEGEGESLDDRKSIPEILEDRGLDPKLVSSLITGPDASGTERSLLSWSEGQSDFSGEDRTLALLVHGPVDCDQLDYLLRDSHFTGVKHGVVDHNRLIECLRSQSGDIVVEQGGLSSLEGMLVARGLMYSAVYFHRVTRVTEVMLSRAVERAGDNLPDSLDLQRRVDAEIWAEL
;
A
#
# COMPACT_ATOMS: atom_id res chain seq x y z
N MET A 1 -18.60 -13.79 0.17
CA MET A 1 -18.15 -13.42 -1.18
C MET A 1 -18.73 -12.06 -1.55
N LYS A 2 -17.89 -11.10 -1.97
CA LYS A 2 -18.27 -9.78 -2.50
C LYS A 2 -17.62 -9.60 -3.87
N VAL A 3 -18.35 -9.09 -4.85
CA VAL A 3 -17.83 -8.84 -6.20
C VAL A 3 -17.39 -7.38 -6.28
N ILE A 4 -16.17 -7.18 -6.75
CA ILE A 4 -15.59 -5.86 -7.02
C ILE A 4 -15.50 -5.68 -8.54
N ASN A 5 -15.89 -4.49 -9.02
CA ASN A 5 -15.66 -4.07 -10.40
C ASN A 5 -14.57 -3.00 -10.39
N ASP A 6 -13.37 -3.40 -10.69
CA ASP A 6 -12.19 -2.54 -10.71
C ASP A 6 -11.89 -2.03 -12.12
N ALA A 7 -11.45 -0.78 -12.23
CA ALA A 7 -11.19 -0.14 -13.52
C ALA A 7 -9.97 -0.74 -14.25
N ILE A 8 -9.06 -1.39 -13.51
CA ILE A 8 -7.79 -1.92 -14.02
C ILE A 8 -7.87 -3.43 -14.21
N HIS A 9 -8.34 -4.15 -13.18
CA HIS A 9 -8.33 -5.62 -13.15
C HIS A 9 -9.67 -6.24 -13.57
N GLY A 10 -10.67 -5.39 -13.90
CA GLY A 10 -12.00 -5.86 -14.23
C GLY A 10 -12.75 -6.41 -13.00
N GLN A 11 -13.52 -7.46 -13.20
CA GLN A 11 -14.31 -8.05 -12.13
C GLN A 11 -13.54 -9.14 -11.39
N PHE A 12 -13.40 -8.99 -10.06
CA PHE A 12 -12.85 -10.03 -9.20
C PHE A 12 -13.66 -10.18 -7.91
N LYS A 13 -13.38 -11.22 -7.15
CA LYS A 13 -14.12 -11.57 -5.94
C LYS A 13 -13.24 -11.41 -4.72
N LEU A 14 -13.85 -10.87 -3.66
CA LEU A 14 -13.30 -10.92 -2.30
C LEU A 14 -14.15 -11.90 -1.48
N ASP A 15 -13.49 -12.76 -0.74
CA ASP A 15 -14.10 -13.69 0.20
C ASP A 15 -13.22 -13.86 1.43
N GLY A 16 -13.61 -14.76 2.34
CA GLY A 16 -12.81 -15.01 3.54
C GLY A 16 -12.42 -13.73 4.26
N VAL A 17 -11.17 -13.67 4.65
CA VAL A 17 -10.56 -12.58 5.41
C VAL A 17 -10.57 -11.24 4.67
N THR A 18 -10.27 -11.23 3.37
CA THR A 18 -10.23 -9.98 2.59
C THR A 18 -11.60 -9.30 2.50
N LYS A 19 -12.68 -10.09 2.48
CA LYS A 19 -14.05 -9.55 2.54
C LYS A 19 -14.36 -8.95 3.91
N ASP A 20 -13.92 -9.58 5.00
CA ASP A 20 -14.20 -9.11 6.36
C ASP A 20 -13.44 -7.81 6.64
N LEU A 21 -12.18 -7.69 6.20
CA LEU A 21 -11.36 -6.48 6.29
C LEU A 21 -11.95 -5.29 5.52
N LEU A 22 -12.65 -5.53 4.42
CA LEU A 22 -13.18 -4.47 3.56
C LEU A 22 -14.10 -3.48 4.27
N SER A 23 -14.74 -3.90 5.36
CA SER A 23 -15.69 -3.07 6.12
C SER A 23 -15.08 -2.42 7.36
N THR A 24 -13.79 -2.56 7.59
CA THR A 24 -13.11 -1.92 8.71
C THR A 24 -12.98 -0.40 8.48
N PRO A 25 -12.98 0.40 9.55
CA PRO A 25 -12.78 1.85 9.45
C PRO A 25 -11.48 2.22 8.77
N GLU A 26 -10.41 1.45 9.02
CA GLU A 26 -9.08 1.63 8.47
C GLU A 26 -9.10 1.54 6.94
N MET A 27 -9.72 0.49 6.41
CA MET A 27 -9.88 0.35 4.96
C MET A 27 -10.80 1.43 4.38
N ASN A 28 -11.89 1.78 5.08
CA ASN A 28 -12.79 2.85 4.62
C ASN A 28 -12.09 4.21 4.56
N LYS A 29 -11.22 4.55 5.50
CA LYS A 29 -10.40 5.76 5.51
C LYS A 29 -9.61 5.91 4.20
N LEU A 30 -9.02 4.83 3.69
CA LEU A 30 -8.25 4.85 2.45
C LEU A 30 -9.06 5.31 1.24
N SER A 31 -10.40 5.18 1.25
CA SER A 31 -11.27 5.67 0.18
C SER A 31 -11.33 7.20 0.10
N HIS A 32 -10.84 7.90 1.11
CA HIS A 32 -10.78 9.36 1.20
C HIS A 32 -9.36 9.92 1.08
N ILE A 33 -8.37 9.05 0.82
CA ILE A 33 -6.96 9.43 0.62
C ILE A 33 -6.57 9.10 -0.82
N LYS A 34 -6.21 10.14 -1.58
CA LYS A 34 -5.77 9.97 -2.98
C LYS A 34 -4.41 9.28 -3.07
N GLN A 35 -4.30 8.32 -3.98
CA GLN A 35 -3.04 7.60 -4.24
C GLN A 35 -1.92 8.56 -4.65
N LEU A 36 -2.20 9.49 -5.55
CA LEU A 36 -1.22 10.42 -6.10
C LEU A 36 -1.34 11.85 -5.54
N GLY A 37 -1.97 12.01 -4.37
CA GLY A 37 -2.07 13.29 -3.67
C GLY A 37 -2.54 14.44 -4.57
N LEU A 38 -1.68 15.43 -4.80
CA LEU A 38 -1.97 16.64 -5.59
C LEU A 38 -1.75 16.47 -7.12
N ALA A 39 -1.38 15.29 -7.59
CA ALA A 39 -1.13 15.04 -9.02
C ALA A 39 -2.36 15.32 -9.90
N HIS A 40 -3.59 15.26 -9.35
CA HIS A 40 -4.82 15.60 -10.06
C HIS A 40 -4.86 17.06 -10.55
N LEU A 41 -4.06 17.96 -10.00
CA LEU A 41 -3.93 19.35 -10.48
C LEU A 41 -3.21 19.41 -11.83
N VAL A 42 -2.45 18.39 -12.18
CA VAL A 42 -1.76 18.25 -13.47
C VAL A 42 -2.45 17.22 -14.36
N PHE A 43 -2.85 16.10 -13.76
CA PHE A 43 -3.50 14.97 -14.42
C PHE A 43 -4.97 14.89 -13.95
N PRO A 44 -5.92 15.56 -14.63
CA PRO A 44 -7.29 15.72 -14.11
C PRO A 44 -8.06 14.42 -13.82
N GLY A 45 -7.59 13.29 -14.38
CA GLY A 45 -8.16 11.97 -14.11
C GLY A 45 -7.60 11.28 -12.86
N ALA A 46 -6.50 11.79 -12.27
CA ALA A 46 -5.80 11.15 -11.15
C ALA A 46 -6.51 11.38 -9.80
N HIS A 47 -7.71 10.82 -9.66
CA HIS A 47 -8.54 10.91 -8.45
C HIS A 47 -8.70 9.57 -7.72
N HIS A 48 -8.12 8.49 -8.22
CA HIS A 48 -8.16 7.18 -7.55
C HIS A 48 -7.51 7.25 -6.17
N THR A 49 -7.99 6.37 -5.31
CA THR A 49 -7.69 6.38 -3.89
C THR A 49 -6.79 5.21 -3.51
N ARG A 50 -6.19 5.27 -2.33
CA ARG A 50 -5.43 4.17 -1.75
C ARG A 50 -6.28 2.92 -1.55
N PHE A 51 -7.59 3.09 -1.32
CA PHE A 51 -8.52 1.98 -1.20
C PHE A 51 -8.59 1.12 -2.47
N GLU A 52 -8.76 1.75 -3.64
CA GLU A 52 -8.80 1.02 -4.92
C GLU A 52 -7.48 0.34 -5.22
N HIS A 53 -6.36 1.01 -4.88
CA HIS A 53 -5.02 0.45 -5.00
C HIS A 53 -4.84 -0.76 -4.08
N SER A 54 -5.17 -0.67 -2.79
CA SER A 54 -5.08 -1.78 -1.83
C SER A 54 -5.88 -3.01 -2.28
N LEU A 55 -7.07 -2.80 -2.86
CA LEU A 55 -7.88 -3.89 -3.43
C LEU A 55 -7.18 -4.52 -4.64
N GLY A 56 -6.62 -3.70 -5.52
CA GLY A 56 -5.89 -4.16 -6.70
C GLY A 56 -4.60 -4.91 -6.34
N ALA A 57 -3.82 -4.39 -5.40
CA ALA A 57 -2.61 -5.05 -4.88
C ALA A 57 -2.94 -6.41 -4.26
N SER A 58 -4.01 -6.50 -3.45
CA SER A 58 -4.51 -7.77 -2.89
C SER A 58 -4.95 -8.75 -3.98
N HIS A 59 -5.61 -8.28 -5.05
CA HIS A 59 -5.96 -9.13 -6.19
C HIS A 59 -4.72 -9.66 -6.92
N ILE A 60 -3.74 -8.82 -7.19
CA ILE A 60 -2.46 -9.23 -7.79
C ILE A 60 -1.74 -10.24 -6.90
N ALA A 61 -1.69 -10.00 -5.59
CA ALA A 61 -1.11 -10.90 -4.59
C ALA A 61 -1.73 -12.31 -4.66
N GLY A 62 -3.06 -12.40 -4.73
CA GLY A 62 -3.77 -13.68 -4.89
C GLY A 62 -3.39 -14.40 -6.19
N ARG A 63 -3.22 -13.67 -7.29
CA ARG A 63 -2.79 -14.24 -8.58
C ARG A 63 -1.34 -14.71 -8.55
N MET A 64 -0.45 -13.99 -7.86
CA MET A 64 0.94 -14.41 -7.64
C MET A 64 0.98 -15.70 -6.82
N ALA A 65 0.21 -15.77 -5.72
CA ALA A 65 0.10 -16.97 -4.89
C ALA A 65 -0.40 -18.19 -5.71
N GLU A 66 -1.40 -18.00 -6.55
CA GLU A 66 -1.92 -19.06 -7.45
C GLU A 66 -0.85 -19.52 -8.45
N SER A 67 -0.12 -18.59 -9.07
CA SER A 67 0.96 -18.92 -10.00
C SER A 67 2.10 -19.71 -9.35
N LEU A 68 2.37 -19.41 -8.08
CA LEU A 68 3.40 -20.08 -7.27
C LEU A 68 2.88 -21.35 -6.59
N SER A 69 1.60 -21.69 -6.75
CA SER A 69 0.95 -22.85 -6.13
C SER A 69 1.07 -22.86 -4.60
N MET A 70 0.96 -21.67 -3.98
CA MET A 70 0.94 -21.52 -2.53
C MET A 70 -0.31 -22.19 -1.93
N ASP A 71 -0.23 -22.61 -0.68
CA ASP A 71 -1.40 -23.10 0.03
C ASP A 71 -2.39 -21.96 0.38
N ASP A 72 -3.56 -22.32 0.91
CA ASP A 72 -4.64 -21.36 1.18
C ASP A 72 -4.23 -20.37 2.29
N LEU A 73 -3.42 -20.79 3.28
CA LEU A 73 -3.00 -19.95 4.39
C LEU A 73 -2.00 -18.89 3.94
N ASP A 74 -0.99 -19.29 3.15
CA ASP A 74 0.01 -18.40 2.57
C ASP A 74 -0.63 -17.43 1.59
N LYS A 75 -1.58 -17.90 0.77
CA LYS A 75 -2.35 -17.05 -0.13
C LYS A 75 -3.15 -15.99 0.63
N ASP A 76 -3.90 -16.39 1.67
CA ASP A 76 -4.66 -15.46 2.50
C ASP A 76 -3.73 -14.47 3.21
N THR A 77 -2.59 -14.93 3.75
CA THR A 77 -1.57 -14.08 4.39
C THR A 77 -1.04 -13.04 3.42
N LEU A 78 -0.66 -13.45 2.21
CA LEU A 78 -0.13 -12.56 1.17
C LEU A 78 -1.18 -11.53 0.72
N GLN A 79 -2.42 -11.97 0.47
CA GLN A 79 -3.50 -11.08 0.06
C GLN A 79 -3.84 -10.04 1.14
N VAL A 80 -3.82 -10.43 2.41
CA VAL A 80 -4.06 -9.54 3.54
C VAL A 80 -2.91 -8.55 3.70
N ALA A 81 -1.66 -9.02 3.64
CA ALA A 81 -0.51 -8.12 3.70
C ALA A 81 -0.56 -7.07 2.57
N ALA A 82 -0.86 -7.51 1.35
CA ALA A 82 -1.05 -6.60 0.21
C ALA A 82 -2.26 -5.66 0.37
N MET A 83 -3.33 -6.09 1.04
CA MET A 83 -4.51 -5.26 1.28
C MET A 83 -4.26 -4.19 2.34
N LEU A 84 -3.47 -4.50 3.36
CA LEU A 84 -3.24 -3.65 4.52
C LEU A 84 -1.94 -2.82 4.44
N HIS A 85 -1.11 -2.98 3.40
CA HIS A 85 0.22 -2.35 3.35
C HIS A 85 0.18 -0.83 3.47
N ASP A 86 -0.89 -0.21 2.97
CA ASP A 86 -1.10 1.24 2.94
C ASP A 86 -1.99 1.78 4.09
N VAL A 87 -2.46 0.92 5.00
CA VAL A 87 -3.50 1.28 5.99
C VAL A 87 -3.04 2.37 6.97
N GLY A 88 -1.76 2.49 7.21
CA GLY A 88 -1.15 3.51 8.07
C GLY A 88 -0.95 4.88 7.42
N HIS A 89 -1.24 5.02 6.13
CA HIS A 89 -1.06 6.31 5.46
C HIS A 89 -2.06 7.36 5.94
N GLY A 90 -1.55 8.54 6.23
CA GLY A 90 -2.31 9.75 6.50
C GLY A 90 -2.64 10.55 5.22
N PRO A 91 -3.28 11.73 5.37
CA PRO A 91 -3.63 12.61 4.26
C PRO A 91 -2.37 13.12 3.55
N TYR A 92 -2.43 13.18 2.21
CA TYR A 92 -1.30 13.62 1.37
C TYR A 92 0.03 12.94 1.73
N SER A 93 -0.03 11.71 2.18
CA SER A 93 0.99 10.84 2.76
C SER A 93 2.44 11.29 2.53
N HIS A 94 3.02 11.05 1.36
CA HIS A 94 4.43 11.39 1.07
C HIS A 94 4.74 12.89 1.13
N THR A 95 3.71 13.76 1.00
CA THR A 95 3.89 15.21 1.08
C THR A 95 4.04 15.69 2.52
N LEU A 96 3.25 15.14 3.44
CA LEU A 96 3.18 15.61 4.83
C LEU A 96 3.97 14.75 5.80
N GLU A 97 4.37 13.53 5.43
CA GLU A 97 5.02 12.56 6.30
C GLU A 97 6.25 13.13 7.04
N HIS A 98 7.13 13.83 6.31
CA HIS A 98 8.31 14.44 6.92
C HIS A 98 7.93 15.51 7.97
N ILE A 99 6.86 16.29 7.74
CA ILE A 99 6.40 17.29 8.69
C ILE A 99 5.79 16.62 9.94
N LEU A 100 5.03 15.56 9.73
CA LEU A 100 4.41 14.80 10.82
C LEU A 100 5.49 14.13 11.68
N SER A 101 6.51 13.55 11.05
CA SER A 101 7.65 12.95 11.73
C SER A 101 8.47 13.99 12.50
N ASP A 102 8.78 15.16 11.91
CA ASP A 102 9.50 16.24 12.57
C ASP A 102 8.75 16.81 13.80
N ARG A 103 7.41 16.67 13.81
CA ARG A 103 6.55 17.04 14.94
C ARG A 103 6.38 15.92 15.98
N GLY A 104 7.20 14.87 15.90
CA GLY A 104 7.15 13.72 16.81
C GLY A 104 6.06 12.69 16.49
N GLY A 105 5.49 12.72 15.27
CA GLY A 105 4.59 11.68 14.75
C GLY A 105 5.35 10.43 14.34
N LEU A 106 4.60 9.35 14.14
CA LEU A 106 5.11 8.08 13.63
C LEU A 106 5.16 8.13 12.10
N ASP A 107 6.03 7.34 11.50
CA ASP A 107 5.97 7.11 10.06
C ASP A 107 4.79 6.19 9.71
N HIS A 108 4.42 6.14 8.43
CA HIS A 108 3.28 5.34 7.99
C HIS A 108 3.47 3.83 8.23
N MET A 109 4.71 3.33 8.25
CA MET A 109 5.02 1.92 8.52
C MET A 109 4.80 1.58 10.00
N GLU A 110 5.21 2.46 10.91
CA GLU A 110 4.96 2.33 12.36
C GLU A 110 3.45 2.36 12.65
N VAL A 111 2.72 3.26 11.98
CA VAL A 111 1.25 3.33 12.11
C VAL A 111 0.59 2.08 11.52
N THR A 112 1.02 1.60 10.34
CA THR A 112 0.53 0.34 9.76
C THR A 112 0.72 -0.82 10.72
N LYS A 113 1.91 -0.94 11.29
CA LYS A 113 2.22 -1.96 12.30
C LYS A 113 1.29 -1.86 13.50
N GLY A 114 1.15 -0.67 14.08
CA GLY A 114 0.30 -0.44 15.24
C GLY A 114 -1.18 -0.76 14.97
N ILE A 115 -1.70 -0.43 13.78
CA ILE A 115 -3.07 -0.77 13.36
C ILE A 115 -3.24 -2.29 13.27
N ILE A 116 -2.32 -3.00 12.62
CA ILE A 116 -2.41 -4.46 12.43
C ILE A 116 -2.29 -5.20 13.77
N LEU A 117 -1.52 -4.67 14.71
CA LEU A 117 -1.35 -5.25 16.06
C LEU A 117 -2.41 -4.78 17.06
N GLY A 118 -3.31 -3.85 16.69
CA GLY A 118 -4.32 -3.30 17.60
C GLY A 118 -3.77 -2.30 18.62
N GLU A 119 -2.60 -1.73 18.37
CA GLU A 119 -1.96 -0.71 19.22
C GLU A 119 -2.38 0.70 18.83
N TYR A 120 -2.96 0.85 17.63
CA TYR A 120 -3.39 2.11 17.04
C TYR A 120 -4.81 2.02 16.51
N ASP A 121 -5.58 3.09 16.74
CA ASP A 121 -6.92 3.26 16.20
C ASP A 121 -6.95 4.47 15.25
N VAL A 122 -7.65 4.35 14.13
CA VAL A 122 -7.88 5.45 13.17
C VAL A 122 -9.08 6.31 13.55
N ILE A 123 -9.87 5.90 14.54
CA ILE A 123 -11.07 6.60 15.01
C ILE A 123 -10.68 7.53 16.15
N VAL A 124 -11.12 8.78 16.10
CA VAL A 124 -10.96 9.74 17.20
C VAL A 124 -11.96 9.40 18.30
N GLU A 125 -11.50 9.40 19.56
CA GLU A 125 -12.40 9.21 20.72
C GLU A 125 -13.61 10.16 20.65
N GLY A 126 -14.81 9.60 20.77
CA GLY A 126 -16.09 10.34 20.72
C GLY A 126 -16.84 10.25 19.39
N GLU A 127 -16.21 9.80 18.29
CA GLU A 127 -16.88 9.58 17.00
C GLU A 127 -17.43 8.15 16.86
N GLY A 128 -17.13 7.26 17.82
CA GLY A 128 -17.25 5.81 17.69
C GLY A 128 -18.38 5.12 18.45
N GLU A 129 -19.36 5.82 19.05
CA GLU A 129 -20.41 5.16 19.86
C GLU A 129 -21.23 4.09 19.12
N SER A 130 -21.15 4.00 17.79
CA SER A 130 -21.83 2.97 16.99
C SER A 130 -20.90 1.84 16.48
N LEU A 131 -19.62 1.84 16.86
CA LEU A 131 -18.61 0.89 16.35
C LEU A 131 -18.23 -0.20 17.35
N ASP A 132 -18.76 -0.16 18.57
CA ASP A 132 -18.46 -1.06 19.69
C ASP A 132 -18.65 -2.57 19.39
N ASP A 133 -19.47 -2.91 18.39
CA ASP A 133 -19.71 -4.30 17.96
C ASP A 133 -18.83 -4.76 16.78
N ARG A 134 -17.87 -3.96 16.31
CA ARG A 134 -17.04 -4.32 15.17
C ARG A 134 -15.73 -4.95 15.61
N LYS A 135 -15.34 -6.02 14.91
CA LYS A 135 -14.05 -6.65 15.12
C LYS A 135 -12.93 -5.74 14.63
N SER A 136 -11.89 -5.62 15.40
CA SER A 136 -10.62 -4.99 15.03
C SER A 136 -9.88 -5.83 13.95
N ILE A 137 -8.90 -5.23 13.28
CA ILE A 137 -8.08 -5.96 12.30
C ILE A 137 -7.41 -7.18 12.93
N PRO A 138 -6.71 -7.11 14.09
CA PRO A 138 -6.10 -8.30 14.67
C PRO A 138 -7.12 -9.40 14.99
N GLU A 139 -8.30 -9.06 15.52
CA GLU A 139 -9.36 -10.04 15.79
C GLU A 139 -9.86 -10.73 14.51
N ILE A 140 -10.00 -9.99 13.40
CA ILE A 140 -10.37 -10.55 12.11
C ILE A 140 -9.32 -11.53 11.60
N LEU A 141 -8.03 -11.18 11.75
CA LEU A 141 -6.91 -12.03 11.34
C LEU A 141 -6.86 -13.33 12.16
N GLU A 142 -6.90 -13.21 13.48
CA GLU A 142 -6.86 -14.34 14.43
C GLU A 142 -8.04 -15.30 14.23
N ASP A 143 -9.25 -14.79 14.00
CA ASP A 143 -10.44 -15.60 13.69
C ASP A 143 -10.29 -16.43 12.41
N ARG A 144 -9.39 -16.01 11.51
CA ARG A 144 -9.07 -16.71 10.27
C ARG A 144 -7.79 -17.55 10.35
N GLY A 145 -7.16 -17.60 11.53
CA GLY A 145 -5.94 -18.36 11.77
C GLY A 145 -4.69 -17.69 11.19
N LEU A 146 -4.75 -16.39 10.89
CA LEU A 146 -3.62 -15.59 10.45
C LEU A 146 -2.91 -14.96 11.65
N ASP A 147 -1.58 -14.92 11.62
CA ASP A 147 -0.79 -14.25 12.65
C ASP A 147 -0.63 -12.75 12.33
N PRO A 148 -1.21 -11.83 13.13
CA PRO A 148 -1.06 -10.38 12.92
C PRO A 148 0.41 -9.93 12.93
N LYS A 149 1.28 -10.61 13.70
CA LYS A 149 2.71 -10.29 13.75
C LYS A 149 3.41 -10.64 12.43
N LEU A 150 3.09 -11.80 11.86
CA LEU A 150 3.64 -12.17 10.55
C LEU A 150 3.15 -11.19 9.48
N VAL A 151 1.84 -10.92 9.39
CA VAL A 151 1.27 -9.97 8.43
C VAL A 151 1.95 -8.59 8.55
N SER A 152 2.07 -8.08 9.78
CA SER A 152 2.73 -6.80 10.03
C SER A 152 4.20 -6.82 9.58
N SER A 153 4.96 -7.88 9.92
CA SER A 153 6.37 -7.98 9.57
C SER A 153 6.61 -8.13 8.07
N LEU A 154 5.71 -8.79 7.33
CA LEU A 154 5.77 -8.86 5.87
C LEU A 154 5.68 -7.47 5.22
N ILE A 155 4.92 -6.55 5.83
CA ILE A 155 4.74 -5.17 5.36
C ILE A 155 5.89 -4.27 5.81
N THR A 156 6.19 -4.25 7.11
CA THR A 156 7.15 -3.30 7.69
C THR A 156 8.58 -3.80 7.71
N GLY A 157 8.76 -5.11 7.47
CA GLY A 157 10.00 -5.85 7.67
C GLY A 157 10.23 -6.23 9.13
N PRO A 158 11.14 -7.17 9.38
CA PRO A 158 11.39 -7.74 10.71
C PRO A 158 11.91 -6.72 11.73
N ASP A 159 12.61 -5.67 11.29
CA ASP A 159 13.08 -4.56 12.14
C ASP A 159 12.52 -3.23 11.67
N ALA A 160 11.48 -2.75 12.33
CA ALA A 160 10.89 -1.42 12.10
C ALA A 160 11.75 -0.29 12.71
N SER A 161 13.05 -0.26 12.44
CA SER A 161 13.90 0.87 12.77
C SER A 161 14.04 1.78 11.55
N GLY A 162 13.02 2.59 11.29
CA GLY A 162 12.96 3.88 10.56
C GLY A 162 13.96 4.27 9.47
N THR A 163 14.72 3.35 8.91
CA THR A 163 15.62 3.62 7.79
C THR A 163 14.96 3.24 6.48
N GLU A 164 14.81 4.20 5.58
CA GLU A 164 14.42 3.96 4.18
C GLU A 164 15.19 2.75 3.63
N ARG A 165 14.49 1.65 3.40
CA ARG A 165 15.11 0.46 2.82
C ARG A 165 15.39 0.72 1.35
N SER A 166 16.63 0.91 1.03
CA SER A 166 17.12 0.94 -0.35
C SER A 166 16.82 -0.42 -1.03
N LEU A 167 16.43 -0.38 -2.30
CA LEU A 167 16.37 -1.59 -3.18
C LEU A 167 17.67 -2.43 -3.11
N LEU A 168 18.79 -1.82 -2.73
CA LEU A 168 20.09 -2.48 -2.55
C LEU A 168 20.16 -3.31 -1.28
N SER A 169 19.43 -2.99 -0.21
CA SER A 169 19.44 -3.76 1.04
C SER A 169 18.82 -5.15 0.88
N TRP A 170 17.87 -5.32 -0.04
CA TRP A 170 17.30 -6.63 -0.37
C TRP A 170 18.27 -7.51 -1.17
N SER A 171 19.15 -6.91 -1.99
CA SER A 171 20.14 -7.63 -2.78
C SER A 171 21.31 -8.17 -1.94
N GLU A 172 21.54 -7.65 -0.73
CA GLU A 172 22.63 -8.03 0.16
C GLU A 172 22.28 -9.17 1.14
N GLY A 173 21.11 -9.79 1.01
CA GLY A 173 20.75 -10.99 1.75
C GLY A 173 20.39 -10.80 3.22
N GLN A 174 20.15 -9.57 3.65
CA GLN A 174 19.80 -9.22 5.03
C GLN A 174 18.27 -9.24 5.31
N SER A 175 17.49 -10.15 4.72
CA SER A 175 16.15 -10.37 5.24
C SER A 175 16.22 -11.44 6.33
N ASP A 176 15.77 -11.14 7.53
CA ASP A 176 15.65 -12.10 8.65
C ASP A 176 14.58 -13.17 8.40
N PHE A 177 13.86 -13.05 7.27
CA PHE A 177 12.94 -14.07 6.80
C PHE A 177 13.66 -15.24 6.13
N SER A 178 13.16 -16.45 6.34
CA SER A 178 13.67 -17.67 5.73
C SER A 178 12.55 -18.48 5.08
N GLY A 179 12.88 -19.28 4.07
CA GLY A 179 11.92 -20.19 3.45
C GLY A 179 10.73 -19.48 2.80
N GLU A 180 9.52 -19.91 3.16
CA GLU A 180 8.25 -19.39 2.61
C GLU A 180 7.98 -17.96 3.02
N ASP A 181 8.25 -17.57 4.27
CA ASP A 181 8.09 -16.19 4.74
C ASP A 181 8.92 -15.19 3.92
N ARG A 182 10.13 -15.60 3.48
CA ARG A 182 10.95 -14.79 2.59
C ARG A 182 10.29 -14.60 1.23
N THR A 183 9.68 -15.65 0.69
CA THR A 183 8.93 -15.57 -0.57
C THR A 183 7.76 -14.59 -0.43
N LEU A 184 6.96 -14.70 0.65
CA LEU A 184 5.85 -13.79 0.94
C LEU A 184 6.33 -12.32 1.04
N ALA A 185 7.40 -12.07 1.80
CA ALA A 185 7.95 -10.73 1.97
C ALA A 185 8.42 -10.12 0.63
N LEU A 186 9.04 -10.92 -0.25
CA LEU A 186 9.46 -10.47 -1.58
C LEU A 186 8.29 -10.16 -2.52
N LEU A 187 7.14 -10.80 -2.33
CA LEU A 187 5.93 -10.53 -3.11
C LEU A 187 5.19 -9.28 -2.63
N VAL A 188 5.40 -8.87 -1.36
CA VAL A 188 4.84 -7.62 -0.79
C VAL A 188 5.76 -6.43 -1.06
N HIS A 189 7.08 -6.60 -0.87
CA HIS A 189 8.09 -5.54 -0.97
C HIS A 189 9.37 -6.02 -1.65
N GLY A 190 9.27 -6.52 -2.86
CA GLY A 190 10.42 -6.98 -3.62
C GLY A 190 10.69 -6.15 -4.87
N PRO A 191 11.65 -6.60 -5.70
CA PRO A 191 11.90 -5.98 -7.00
C PRO A 191 10.71 -6.10 -7.98
N VAL A 192 9.91 -7.14 -7.79
CA VAL A 192 8.66 -7.42 -8.51
C VAL A 192 7.63 -7.82 -7.48
N ASP A 193 6.83 -6.90 -7.03
CA ASP A 193 5.83 -7.09 -6.00
C ASP A 193 4.42 -6.72 -6.46
N CYS A 194 3.43 -7.08 -5.64
CA CYS A 194 2.02 -6.86 -5.96
C CYS A 194 1.65 -5.37 -5.95
N ASP A 195 2.30 -4.55 -5.12
CA ASP A 195 2.14 -3.11 -5.06
C ASP A 195 2.54 -2.46 -6.39
N GLN A 196 3.78 -2.71 -6.86
CA GLN A 196 4.30 -2.15 -8.11
C GLN A 196 3.47 -2.56 -9.33
N LEU A 197 3.01 -3.81 -9.39
CA LEU A 197 2.21 -4.29 -10.52
C LEU A 197 0.82 -3.66 -10.55
N ASP A 198 0.23 -3.31 -9.40
CA ASP A 198 -1.03 -2.58 -9.38
C ASP A 198 -0.82 -1.11 -9.71
N TYR A 199 0.06 -0.38 -8.96
CA TYR A 199 0.13 1.06 -9.13
C TYR A 199 0.63 1.48 -10.50
N LEU A 200 1.56 0.77 -11.13
CA LEU A 200 2.01 1.11 -12.49
C LEU A 200 0.85 1.14 -13.48
N LEU A 201 -0.01 0.12 -13.44
CA LEU A 201 -1.18 0.04 -14.31
C LEU A 201 -2.24 1.10 -13.94
N ARG A 202 -2.54 1.22 -12.65
CA ARG A 202 -3.57 2.11 -12.11
C ARG A 202 -3.21 3.57 -12.35
N ASP A 203 -2.02 3.99 -11.99
CA ASP A 203 -1.56 5.36 -12.19
C ASP A 203 -1.48 5.73 -13.67
N SER A 204 -1.00 4.79 -14.51
CA SER A 204 -1.02 4.96 -15.98
C SER A 204 -2.42 5.21 -16.51
N HIS A 205 -3.40 4.44 -16.04
CA HIS A 205 -4.80 4.57 -16.44
C HIS A 205 -5.38 5.94 -16.05
N PHE A 206 -5.28 6.28 -14.76
CA PHE A 206 -5.93 7.46 -14.20
C PHE A 206 -5.22 8.78 -14.54
N THR A 207 -3.91 8.76 -14.75
CA THR A 207 -3.17 9.94 -15.27
C THR A 207 -3.29 10.10 -16.78
N GLY A 208 -3.63 9.04 -17.51
CA GLY A 208 -3.62 8.99 -18.97
C GLY A 208 -2.22 8.86 -19.57
N VAL A 209 -1.16 8.74 -18.75
CA VAL A 209 0.24 8.54 -19.16
C VAL A 209 0.46 7.07 -19.50
N LYS A 210 0.82 6.74 -20.73
CA LYS A 210 0.86 5.36 -21.25
C LYS A 210 2.12 4.56 -20.88
N HIS A 211 3.00 5.12 -20.07
CA HIS A 211 4.27 4.46 -19.72
C HIS A 211 4.12 3.27 -18.76
N GLY A 212 3.09 3.27 -17.89
CA GLY A 212 2.86 2.21 -16.91
C GLY A 212 2.12 0.98 -17.45
N VAL A 213 1.84 0.90 -18.75
CA VAL A 213 1.18 -0.28 -19.34
C VAL A 213 2.20 -1.40 -19.50
N VAL A 214 2.14 -2.40 -18.62
CA VAL A 214 3.04 -3.56 -18.56
C VAL A 214 2.28 -4.87 -18.77
N ASP A 215 2.95 -5.88 -19.33
CA ASP A 215 2.38 -7.23 -19.43
C ASP A 215 2.54 -7.98 -18.09
N HIS A 216 1.77 -7.54 -17.10
CA HIS A 216 1.76 -8.11 -15.77
C HIS A 216 1.27 -9.56 -15.73
N ASN A 217 0.35 -9.94 -16.64
CA ASN A 217 -0.15 -11.30 -16.74
C ASN A 217 0.97 -12.28 -17.04
N ARG A 218 1.75 -11.96 -18.09
CA ARG A 218 2.89 -12.79 -18.49
C ARG A 218 3.96 -12.83 -17.40
N LEU A 219 4.19 -11.71 -16.73
CA LEU A 219 5.17 -11.64 -15.65
C LEU A 219 4.77 -12.54 -14.49
N ILE A 220 3.51 -12.47 -14.02
CA ILE A 220 2.98 -13.31 -12.94
C ILE A 220 3.06 -14.80 -13.30
N GLU A 221 2.67 -15.18 -14.52
CA GLU A 221 2.74 -16.58 -14.98
C GLU A 221 4.17 -17.14 -15.01
N CYS A 222 5.17 -16.28 -15.17
CA CYS A 222 6.59 -16.66 -15.22
C CYS A 222 7.32 -16.55 -13.87
N LEU A 223 6.64 -16.17 -12.77
CA LEU A 223 7.23 -16.19 -11.44
C LEU A 223 7.42 -17.62 -10.92
N ARG A 224 8.55 -17.86 -10.25
CA ARG A 224 8.82 -19.11 -9.53
C ARG A 224 9.50 -18.77 -8.19
N SER A 225 9.27 -19.62 -7.20
CA SER A 225 10.03 -19.59 -5.94
C SER A 225 11.17 -20.59 -6.01
N GLN A 226 12.37 -20.16 -5.64
CA GLN A 226 13.55 -21.01 -5.56
C GLN A 226 14.33 -20.70 -4.28
N SER A 227 14.29 -21.60 -3.32
CA SER A 227 14.97 -21.44 -2.03
C SER A 227 14.58 -20.16 -1.26
N GLY A 228 13.31 -19.75 -1.37
CA GLY A 228 12.79 -18.52 -0.76
C GLY A 228 12.94 -17.26 -1.63
N ASP A 229 13.72 -17.30 -2.70
CA ASP A 229 13.86 -16.19 -3.63
C ASP A 229 12.82 -16.26 -4.76
N ILE A 230 12.40 -15.09 -5.26
CA ILE A 230 11.55 -14.98 -6.44
C ILE A 230 12.46 -14.90 -7.68
N VAL A 231 12.21 -15.79 -8.62
CA VAL A 231 12.90 -15.83 -9.91
C VAL A 231 11.89 -15.71 -11.05
N VAL A 232 12.31 -15.13 -12.17
CA VAL A 232 11.49 -14.99 -13.38
C VAL A 232 12.04 -15.94 -14.45
N GLU A 233 11.20 -16.84 -14.95
CA GLU A 233 11.57 -17.70 -16.07
C GLU A 233 11.95 -16.90 -17.31
N GLN A 234 12.79 -17.46 -18.17
CA GLN A 234 13.24 -16.81 -19.41
C GLN A 234 12.09 -16.26 -20.28
N GLY A 235 10.95 -16.95 -20.26
CA GLY A 235 9.76 -16.51 -21.01
C GLY A 235 9.10 -15.23 -20.48
N GLY A 236 9.41 -14.79 -19.25
CA GLY A 236 8.94 -13.56 -18.62
C GLY A 236 9.95 -12.40 -18.68
N LEU A 237 11.18 -12.64 -19.18
CA LEU A 237 12.25 -11.64 -19.10
C LEU A 237 11.88 -10.32 -19.79
N SER A 238 11.27 -10.36 -20.97
CA SER A 238 10.86 -9.14 -21.69
C SER A 238 9.75 -8.37 -20.95
N SER A 239 8.87 -9.06 -20.24
CA SER A 239 7.84 -8.42 -19.40
C SER A 239 8.46 -7.77 -18.15
N LEU A 240 9.48 -8.41 -17.57
CA LEU A 240 10.26 -7.83 -16.46
C LEU A 240 11.00 -6.58 -16.88
N GLU A 241 11.75 -6.65 -17.98
CA GLU A 241 12.46 -5.48 -18.55
C GLU A 241 11.49 -4.34 -18.86
N GLY A 242 10.33 -4.68 -19.48
CA GLY A 242 9.26 -3.73 -19.76
C GLY A 242 8.73 -3.05 -18.49
N MET A 243 8.51 -3.79 -17.41
CA MET A 243 8.08 -3.26 -16.12
C MET A 243 9.11 -2.31 -15.51
N LEU A 244 10.39 -2.68 -15.51
CA LEU A 244 11.46 -1.82 -14.96
C LEU A 244 11.60 -0.52 -15.74
N VAL A 245 11.51 -0.57 -17.08
CA VAL A 245 11.51 0.62 -17.94
C VAL A 245 10.27 1.47 -17.68
N ALA A 246 9.10 0.86 -17.63
CA ALA A 246 7.82 1.53 -17.34
C ALA A 246 7.89 2.28 -16.01
N ARG A 247 8.40 1.64 -14.96
CA ARG A 247 8.60 2.25 -13.65
C ARG A 247 9.47 3.52 -13.73
N GLY A 248 10.64 3.43 -14.37
CA GLY A 248 11.52 4.59 -14.55
C GLY A 248 10.86 5.75 -15.32
N LEU A 249 10.08 5.44 -16.36
CA LEU A 249 9.35 6.43 -17.14
C LEU A 249 8.19 7.06 -16.35
N MET A 250 7.46 6.28 -15.55
CA MET A 250 6.39 6.79 -14.67
C MET A 250 6.97 7.70 -13.57
N TYR A 251 8.12 7.36 -12.99
CA TYR A 251 8.82 8.25 -12.06
C TYR A 251 9.11 9.62 -12.68
N SER A 252 9.66 9.63 -13.91
CA SER A 252 9.97 10.88 -14.60
C SER A 252 8.73 11.67 -15.02
N ALA A 253 7.70 10.99 -15.52
CA ALA A 253 6.53 11.65 -16.12
C ALA A 253 5.47 12.06 -15.12
N VAL A 254 5.29 11.31 -14.03
CA VAL A 254 4.20 11.47 -13.06
C VAL A 254 4.71 11.83 -11.68
N TYR A 255 5.48 10.93 -11.03
CA TYR A 255 5.81 11.08 -9.60
C TYR A 255 6.77 12.25 -9.33
N PHE A 256 7.69 12.55 -10.24
CA PHE A 256 8.56 13.72 -10.18
C PHE A 256 8.12 14.87 -11.09
N HIS A 257 6.83 14.89 -11.48
CA HIS A 257 6.35 15.97 -12.31
C HIS A 257 6.52 17.33 -11.60
N ARG A 258 7.21 18.27 -12.27
CA ARG A 258 7.63 19.54 -11.69
C ARG A 258 6.49 20.31 -10.99
N VAL A 259 5.32 20.42 -11.65
CA VAL A 259 4.21 21.19 -11.11
C VAL A 259 3.60 20.49 -9.89
N THR A 260 3.45 19.16 -9.93
CA THR A 260 3.00 18.37 -8.78
C THR A 260 3.91 18.61 -7.58
N ARG A 261 5.24 18.50 -7.77
CA ARG A 261 6.22 18.75 -6.68
C ARG A 261 6.14 20.17 -6.13
N VAL A 262 5.90 21.19 -6.96
CA VAL A 262 5.69 22.57 -6.48
C VAL A 262 4.44 22.67 -5.61
N THR A 263 3.32 22.06 -6.02
CA THR A 263 2.08 22.10 -5.22
C THR A 263 2.21 21.34 -3.91
N GLU A 264 2.92 20.22 -3.88
CA GLU A 264 3.25 19.49 -2.66
C GLU A 264 4.07 20.35 -1.68
N VAL A 265 5.13 21.01 -2.18
CA VAL A 265 5.91 21.93 -1.36
C VAL A 265 5.07 23.10 -0.85
N MET A 266 4.13 23.63 -1.66
CA MET A 266 3.20 24.67 -1.20
C MET A 266 2.32 24.19 -0.07
N LEU A 267 1.75 22.97 -0.16
CA LEU A 267 0.95 22.37 0.91
C LEU A 267 1.80 22.16 2.16
N SER A 268 3.00 21.59 2.03
CA SER A 268 3.92 21.41 3.15
C SER A 268 4.19 22.73 3.88
N ARG A 269 4.47 23.81 3.12
CA ARG A 269 4.70 25.13 3.71
C ARG A 269 3.46 25.75 4.36
N ALA A 270 2.26 25.45 3.87
CA ALA A 270 1.03 25.88 4.51
C ALA A 270 0.85 25.19 5.86
N VAL A 271 1.04 23.86 5.91
CA VAL A 271 0.98 23.07 7.15
C VAL A 271 2.04 23.52 8.16
N GLU A 272 3.28 23.73 7.74
CA GLU A 272 4.34 24.27 8.62
C GLU A 272 3.96 25.63 9.21
N ARG A 273 3.37 26.53 8.42
CA ARG A 273 2.95 27.87 8.87
C ARG A 273 1.74 27.85 9.80
N ALA A 274 0.82 26.91 9.61
CA ALA A 274 -0.30 26.73 10.52
C ALA A 274 0.18 26.31 11.93
N GLY A 275 1.29 25.55 12.00
CA GLY A 275 2.04 25.28 13.24
C GLY A 275 1.15 24.75 14.35
N ASP A 276 1.18 25.41 15.51
CA ASP A 276 0.46 25.01 16.73
C ASP A 276 -1.07 25.19 16.63
N ASN A 277 -1.57 25.79 15.52
CA ASN A 277 -3.03 25.86 15.28
C ASN A 277 -3.59 24.55 14.74
N LEU A 278 -2.74 23.62 14.30
CA LEU A 278 -3.16 22.30 13.83
C LEU A 278 -3.20 21.31 14.99
N PRO A 279 -4.05 20.24 14.88
CA PRO A 279 -4.00 19.10 15.78
C PRO A 279 -2.59 18.51 15.91
N ASP A 280 -2.39 17.65 16.91
CA ASP A 280 -1.11 16.93 17.01
C ASP A 280 -0.85 16.02 15.81
N SER A 281 0.37 15.52 15.70
CA SER A 281 0.79 14.74 14.53
C SER A 281 -0.01 13.46 14.34
N LEU A 282 -0.40 12.84 15.45
CA LEU A 282 -1.16 11.60 15.43
C LEU A 282 -2.60 11.82 14.97
N ASP A 283 -3.24 12.87 15.49
CA ASP A 283 -4.59 13.26 15.08
C ASP A 283 -4.62 13.69 13.62
N LEU A 284 -3.60 14.42 13.15
CA LEU A 284 -3.47 14.74 11.73
C LEU A 284 -3.32 13.48 10.85
N GLN A 285 -2.62 12.47 11.34
CA GLN A 285 -2.43 11.21 10.61
C GLN A 285 -3.73 10.38 10.51
N ARG A 286 -4.66 10.58 11.45
CA ARG A 286 -6.00 9.99 11.42
C ARG A 286 -6.94 10.66 10.41
N ARG A 287 -6.65 11.91 9.99
CA ARG A 287 -7.46 12.69 9.04
C ARG A 287 -7.41 12.13 7.62
N VAL A 288 -8.30 12.65 6.78
CA VAL A 288 -8.33 12.41 5.34
C VAL A 288 -7.97 13.68 4.56
N ASP A 289 -7.74 13.56 3.26
CA ASP A 289 -7.27 14.68 2.41
C ASP A 289 -8.13 15.94 2.53
N ALA A 290 -9.46 15.79 2.56
CA ALA A 290 -10.39 16.92 2.62
C ALA A 290 -10.33 17.69 3.94
N GLU A 291 -10.05 17.02 5.05
CA GLU A 291 -9.99 17.61 6.39
C GLU A 291 -8.79 18.53 6.56
N ILE A 292 -7.65 18.20 5.93
CA ILE A 292 -6.47 19.07 5.97
C ILE A 292 -6.77 20.46 5.40
N TRP A 293 -7.57 20.55 4.34
CA TRP A 293 -7.97 21.85 3.80
C TRP A 293 -8.93 22.63 4.72
N ALA A 294 -9.70 21.92 5.53
CA ALA A 294 -10.59 22.57 6.50
C ALA A 294 -9.81 23.11 7.72
N GLU A 295 -8.67 22.52 8.04
CA GLU A 295 -7.80 22.96 9.15
C GLU A 295 -6.84 24.10 8.76
N LEU A 296 -6.54 24.27 7.46
CA LEU A 296 -5.66 25.34 6.94
C LEU A 296 -6.42 26.65 6.66
#